data_cb628a9fb3a5d1b7596fd717b7f34708
#
_entry.id   cb628a9fb3a5d1b7596fd717b7f34708
#
_cell.length_a   1.000
_cell.length_b   1.000
_cell.length_c   1.000
_cell.angle_alpha   90.00
_cell.angle_beta   90.00
_cell.angle_gamma   90.00
#
_symmetry.space_group_name_H-M   'P 1'
#
loop_
_entity.id
_entity.type
_entity.pdbx_description
1 polymer ?
#
loop_
_entity_poly.entity_id
_entity_poly.type
_entity_poly.pdbx_seq_one_letter_code
_entity_poly.pdbx_strand_id
1 'polypeptide(L)'
;MRKAANFYTQYFYQNQRRTTTDTEKYPDGYYYTTWEGRSPEQGPTEEGIKYDLQLVAGMYDYTIKAAEILGVDTDKVSAWKEIRNHLEIPVEIGGDGQIKEWKEETSYNTDANGKTLGDPVHRHISHLVGLYPGTLINRDTPELLNGAKVVLENRGDDSTGWSCSNKFLLWARCLDGD
;
A
#
# COMPACT_ATOMS: atom_id res chain seq x y z
N MET A 1 -5.53 17.50 -3.89
CA MET A 1 -5.90 16.46 -2.89
C MET A 1 -7.40 16.51 -2.55
N ARG A 2 -8.02 17.60 -2.06
CA ARG A 2 -9.45 17.68 -1.69
C ARG A 2 -10.43 17.09 -2.71
N LYS A 3 -10.30 17.43 -4.00
CA LYS A 3 -11.18 16.88 -5.04
C LYS A 3 -11.06 15.36 -5.19
N ALA A 4 -9.84 14.85 -5.09
CA ALA A 4 -9.60 13.40 -5.12
C ALA A 4 -10.19 12.71 -3.89
N ALA A 5 -9.98 13.25 -2.69
CA ALA A 5 -10.56 12.70 -1.46
C ALA A 5 -12.10 12.66 -1.53
N ASN A 6 -12.74 13.72 -2.02
CA ASN A 6 -14.21 13.74 -2.19
C ASN A 6 -14.69 12.71 -3.22
N PHE A 7 -13.99 12.57 -4.35
CA PHE A 7 -14.30 11.55 -5.36
C PHE A 7 -14.20 10.14 -4.77
N TYR A 8 -13.07 9.83 -4.13
CA TYR A 8 -12.87 8.52 -3.54
C TYR A 8 -13.84 8.23 -2.38
N THR A 9 -14.24 9.23 -1.59
CA THR A 9 -15.24 9.05 -0.54
C THR A 9 -16.58 8.57 -1.12
N GLN A 10 -17.07 9.22 -2.17
CA GLN A 10 -18.29 8.77 -2.84
C GLN A 10 -18.13 7.39 -3.47
N TYR A 11 -17.01 7.14 -4.13
CA TYR A 11 -16.68 5.87 -4.75
C TYR A 11 -16.69 4.71 -3.73
N PHE A 12 -16.04 4.88 -2.58
CA PHE A 12 -15.98 3.86 -1.54
C PHE A 12 -17.36 3.60 -0.91
N TYR A 13 -18.12 4.63 -0.57
CA TYR A 13 -19.45 4.46 0.00
C TYR A 13 -20.42 3.76 -0.95
N GLN A 14 -20.33 4.02 -2.23
CA GLN A 14 -21.27 3.46 -3.20
C GLN A 14 -20.97 2.00 -3.57
N ASN A 15 -19.71 1.62 -3.70
CA ASN A 15 -19.37 0.39 -4.42
C ASN A 15 -18.30 -0.48 -3.77
N GLN A 16 -17.56 0.01 -2.77
CA GLN A 16 -16.31 -0.63 -2.34
C GLN A 16 -16.29 -1.11 -0.89
N ARG A 17 -17.44 -1.15 -0.23
CA ARG A 17 -17.56 -1.73 1.09
C ARG A 17 -17.68 -3.23 1.01
N ARG A 18 -16.86 -3.94 1.78
CA ARG A 18 -16.87 -5.40 1.92
C ARG A 18 -17.12 -5.78 3.38
N THR A 19 -17.96 -6.78 3.60
CA THR A 19 -18.14 -7.38 4.93
C THR A 19 -17.16 -8.53 5.13
N THR A 20 -16.76 -8.76 6.37
CA THR A 20 -15.85 -9.84 6.73
C THR A 20 -16.17 -10.42 8.09
N THR A 21 -15.81 -11.67 8.30
CA THR A 21 -15.82 -12.35 9.61
C THR A 21 -14.46 -12.30 10.31
N ASP A 22 -13.43 -11.79 9.65
CA ASP A 22 -12.11 -11.56 10.21
C ASP A 22 -12.12 -10.29 11.09
N THR A 23 -12.62 -10.44 12.31
CA THR A 23 -12.71 -9.33 13.28
C THR A 23 -11.37 -9.02 13.95
N GLU A 24 -10.35 -9.84 13.77
CA GLU A 24 -9.00 -9.53 14.21
C GLU A 24 -8.39 -8.43 13.35
N LYS A 25 -8.49 -8.57 12.02
CA LYS A 25 -8.05 -7.56 11.07
C LYS A 25 -9.01 -6.37 10.95
N TYR A 26 -10.30 -6.61 11.02
CA TYR A 26 -11.36 -5.64 10.78
C TYR A 26 -12.42 -5.69 11.90
N PRO A 27 -12.16 -5.04 13.04
CA PRO A 27 -13.00 -5.16 14.25
C PRO A 27 -14.48 -4.80 14.04
N ASP A 28 -14.76 -3.88 13.12
CA ASP A 28 -16.13 -3.44 12.80
C ASP A 28 -16.86 -4.36 11.81
N GLY A 29 -16.22 -5.48 11.40
CA GLY A 29 -16.79 -6.47 10.50
C GLY A 29 -16.91 -6.03 9.04
N TYR A 30 -16.23 -4.95 8.67
CA TYR A 30 -16.16 -4.47 7.29
C TYR A 30 -14.89 -3.67 7.00
N TYR A 31 -14.61 -3.51 5.69
CA TYR A 31 -13.55 -2.66 5.19
C TYR A 31 -13.92 -2.08 3.82
N TYR A 32 -13.21 -1.04 3.41
CA TYR A 32 -13.25 -0.51 2.04
C TYR A 32 -12.03 -0.99 1.27
N THR A 33 -12.22 -1.37 0.02
CA THR A 33 -11.14 -1.81 -0.86
C THR A 33 -11.13 -1.05 -2.18
N THR A 34 -10.01 -1.07 -2.89
CA THR A 34 -9.95 -0.50 -4.24
C THR A 34 -10.55 -1.45 -5.26
N TRP A 35 -10.96 -0.91 -6.42
CA TRP A 35 -11.45 -1.71 -7.54
C TRP A 35 -10.37 -2.65 -8.05
N GLU A 36 -10.78 -3.59 -8.90
CA GLU A 36 -9.81 -4.45 -9.58
C GLU A 36 -8.73 -3.63 -10.27
N GLY A 37 -7.50 -3.87 -9.91
CA GLY A 37 -6.30 -3.25 -10.43
C GLY A 37 -5.22 -4.28 -10.70
N ARG A 38 -4.10 -3.82 -11.20
CA ARG A 38 -2.92 -4.65 -11.43
C ARG A 38 -1.71 -3.93 -10.87
N SER A 39 -0.84 -4.66 -10.17
CA SER A 39 0.45 -4.10 -9.78
C SER A 39 1.22 -3.68 -11.04
N PRO A 40 1.73 -2.46 -11.11
CA PRO A 40 2.53 -2.03 -12.26
C PRO A 40 3.85 -2.81 -12.36
N GLU A 41 4.09 -3.52 -13.43
CA GLU A 41 3.17 -3.83 -14.56
C GLU A 41 3.15 -5.34 -14.76
N GLN A 42 2.81 -6.07 -13.67
CA GLN A 42 2.90 -7.53 -13.60
C GLN A 42 1.81 -8.16 -12.72
N GLY A 43 1.76 -9.48 -12.72
CA GLY A 43 0.94 -10.27 -11.81
C GLY A 43 -0.55 -10.28 -12.15
N PRO A 44 -1.38 -10.84 -11.26
CA PRO A 44 -2.82 -10.93 -11.45
C PRO A 44 -3.53 -9.58 -11.33
N THR A 45 -4.74 -9.52 -11.87
CA THR A 45 -5.71 -8.46 -11.58
C THR A 45 -6.53 -8.90 -10.38
N GLU A 46 -6.62 -8.04 -9.37
CA GLU A 46 -7.40 -8.30 -8.15
C GLU A 46 -7.89 -7.00 -7.51
N GLU A 47 -8.90 -7.08 -6.64
CA GLU A 47 -9.30 -5.97 -5.77
C GLU A 47 -8.24 -5.78 -4.68
N GLY A 48 -8.03 -4.54 -4.25
CA GLY A 48 -7.14 -4.27 -3.13
C GLY A 48 -5.65 -4.45 -3.42
N ILE A 49 -5.23 -4.16 -4.65
CA ILE A 49 -3.81 -4.12 -5.02
C ILE A 49 -3.07 -3.19 -4.03
N LYS A 50 -2.00 -3.68 -3.43
CA LYS A 50 -1.27 -2.95 -2.38
C LYS A 50 -0.74 -1.60 -2.84
N TYR A 51 -0.36 -1.47 -4.11
CA TYR A 51 0.02 -0.19 -4.70
C TYR A 51 -1.12 0.85 -4.62
N ASP A 52 -2.33 0.47 -5.05
CA ASP A 52 -3.48 1.38 -5.06
C ASP A 52 -3.93 1.74 -3.64
N LEU A 53 -3.98 0.76 -2.74
CA LEU A 53 -4.32 0.99 -1.33
C LEU A 53 -3.34 1.95 -0.64
N GLN A 54 -2.05 1.84 -0.92
CA GLN A 54 -1.03 2.73 -0.35
C GLN A 54 -1.19 4.17 -0.86
N LEU A 55 -1.48 4.35 -2.16
CA LEU A 55 -1.74 5.67 -2.72
C LEU A 55 -2.99 6.31 -2.13
N VAL A 56 -4.06 5.56 -1.99
CA VAL A 56 -5.32 6.02 -1.38
C VAL A 56 -5.12 6.37 0.09
N ALA A 57 -4.45 5.52 0.85
CA ALA A 57 -4.13 5.79 2.26
C ALA A 57 -3.33 7.08 2.41
N GLY A 58 -2.24 7.23 1.67
CA GLY A 58 -1.42 8.45 1.69
C GLY A 58 -2.20 9.69 1.27
N MET A 59 -3.07 9.60 0.27
CA MET A 59 -3.92 10.71 -0.15
C MET A 59 -4.84 11.18 0.99
N TYR A 60 -5.49 10.25 1.70
CA TYR A 60 -6.33 10.61 2.85
C TYR A 60 -5.52 11.19 3.99
N ASP A 61 -4.40 10.55 4.38
CA ASP A 61 -3.54 11.01 5.46
C ASP A 61 -3.06 12.46 5.24
N TYR A 62 -2.58 12.78 4.05
CA TYR A 62 -2.15 14.15 3.70
C TYR A 62 -3.32 15.12 3.61
N THR A 63 -4.49 14.71 3.09
CA THR A 63 -5.65 15.61 2.94
C THR A 63 -6.26 15.93 4.29
N ILE A 64 -6.42 14.95 5.18
CA ILE A 64 -6.91 15.12 6.54
C ILE A 64 -5.99 16.04 7.31
N LYS A 65 -4.68 15.75 7.33
CA LYS A 65 -3.68 16.57 8.03
C LYS A 65 -3.66 18.01 7.53
N ALA A 66 -3.73 18.21 6.21
CA ALA A 66 -3.78 19.56 5.63
C ALA A 66 -5.08 20.31 6.02
N ALA A 67 -6.22 19.63 6.00
CA ALA A 67 -7.49 20.24 6.40
C ALA A 67 -7.49 20.67 7.87
N GLU A 68 -6.97 19.84 8.75
CA GLU A 68 -6.84 20.12 10.19
C GLU A 68 -5.90 21.30 10.47
N ILE A 69 -4.74 21.35 9.83
CA ILE A 69 -3.76 22.43 10.00
C ILE A 69 -4.33 23.77 9.48
N LEU A 70 -5.03 23.75 8.35
CA LEU A 70 -5.55 24.94 7.71
C LEU A 70 -6.93 25.38 8.24
N GLY A 71 -7.62 24.54 9.02
CA GLY A 71 -8.97 24.78 9.51
C GLY A 71 -10.03 24.83 8.40
N VAL A 72 -9.82 24.08 7.30
CA VAL A 72 -10.73 24.04 6.14
C VAL A 72 -11.36 22.68 5.96
N ASP A 73 -12.49 22.59 5.23
CA ASP A 73 -13.21 21.33 4.93
C ASP A 73 -13.54 20.48 6.17
N THR A 74 -13.73 21.11 7.33
CA THR A 74 -13.96 20.45 8.63
C THR A 74 -15.21 19.57 8.62
N ASP A 75 -16.18 19.89 7.79
CA ASP A 75 -17.40 19.11 7.53
C ASP A 75 -17.14 17.78 6.84
N LYS A 76 -15.97 17.60 6.22
CA LYS A 76 -15.60 16.39 5.44
C LYS A 76 -14.60 15.48 6.16
N VAL A 77 -13.83 16.02 7.10
CA VAL A 77 -12.76 15.30 7.77
C VAL A 77 -13.25 14.01 8.42
N SER A 78 -14.45 14.02 9.00
CA SER A 78 -15.02 12.80 9.63
C SER A 78 -15.23 11.67 8.63
N ALA A 79 -15.77 11.97 7.46
CA ALA A 79 -15.98 10.99 6.40
C ALA A 79 -14.65 10.47 5.81
N TRP A 80 -13.66 11.35 5.65
CA TRP A 80 -12.32 10.95 5.19
C TRP A 80 -11.62 10.04 6.20
N LYS A 81 -11.72 10.35 7.50
CA LYS A 81 -11.19 9.49 8.58
C LYS A 81 -11.90 8.15 8.63
N GLU A 82 -13.21 8.12 8.46
CA GLU A 82 -13.99 6.89 8.43
C GLU A 82 -13.49 5.95 7.33
N ILE A 83 -13.39 6.42 6.08
CA ILE A 83 -12.85 5.63 4.97
C ILE A 83 -11.41 5.19 5.26
N ARG A 84 -10.56 6.12 5.72
CA ARG A 84 -9.14 5.82 5.98
C ARG A 84 -8.96 4.75 7.05
N ASN A 85 -9.75 4.79 8.10
CA ASN A 85 -9.67 3.85 9.22
C ASN A 85 -10.21 2.45 8.88
N HIS A 86 -11.13 2.38 7.92
CA HIS A 86 -11.68 1.10 7.45
C HIS A 86 -11.12 0.68 6.09
N LEU A 87 -10.09 1.34 5.60
CA LEU A 87 -9.45 0.92 4.36
C LEU A 87 -8.78 -0.44 4.57
N GLU A 88 -8.91 -1.34 3.60
CA GLU A 88 -8.17 -2.59 3.57
C GLU A 88 -6.68 -2.33 3.85
N ILE A 89 -6.03 -3.20 4.60
CA ILE A 89 -4.66 -2.98 5.09
C ILE A 89 -3.72 -2.68 3.90
N PRO A 90 -3.20 -1.45 3.78
CA PRO A 90 -2.44 -1.03 2.60
C PRO A 90 -1.03 -1.61 2.54
N VAL A 91 -0.43 -1.90 3.71
CA VAL A 91 0.90 -2.49 3.82
C VAL A 91 0.82 -3.70 4.73
N GLU A 92 1.19 -4.85 4.23
CA GLU A 92 1.09 -6.13 4.93
C GLU A 92 2.37 -6.94 4.70
N ILE A 93 2.85 -7.63 5.75
CA ILE A 93 4.04 -8.48 5.66
C ILE A 93 3.60 -9.91 5.36
N GLY A 94 4.26 -10.55 4.39
CA GLY A 94 4.08 -11.96 4.06
C GLY A 94 4.80 -12.90 5.01
N GLY A 95 4.57 -14.20 4.85
CA GLY A 95 5.17 -15.24 5.71
C GLY A 95 6.70 -15.35 5.63
N ASP A 96 7.30 -14.79 4.60
CA ASP A 96 8.76 -14.70 4.39
C ASP A 96 9.37 -13.39 4.90
N GLY A 97 8.57 -12.52 5.51
CA GLY A 97 9.01 -11.27 6.10
C GLY A 97 9.04 -10.07 5.14
N GLN A 98 8.70 -10.24 3.87
CA GLN A 98 8.66 -9.12 2.92
C GLN A 98 7.29 -8.42 2.89
N ILE A 99 7.26 -7.17 2.38
CA ILE A 99 6.01 -6.47 2.05
C ILE A 99 5.33 -7.17 0.88
N LYS A 100 4.04 -7.50 1.04
CA LYS A 100 3.22 -8.10 -0.01
C LYS A 100 2.98 -7.14 -1.17
N GLU A 101 3.02 -7.64 -2.39
CA GLU A 101 2.59 -6.94 -3.60
C GLU A 101 1.13 -7.23 -3.94
N TRP A 102 0.67 -8.46 -3.66
CA TRP A 102 -0.70 -8.93 -3.90
C TRP A 102 -1.37 -9.39 -2.61
N LYS A 103 -2.70 -9.37 -2.59
CA LYS A 103 -3.51 -9.79 -1.45
C LYS A 103 -3.26 -11.26 -1.07
N GLU A 104 -3.27 -12.12 -2.08
CA GLU A 104 -3.13 -13.58 -1.90
C GLU A 104 -1.67 -14.04 -1.74
N GLU A 105 -0.72 -13.13 -1.80
CA GLU A 105 0.68 -13.45 -1.57
C GLU A 105 0.91 -13.90 -0.13
N THR A 106 1.48 -15.08 0.05
CA THR A 106 1.83 -15.64 1.37
C THR A 106 3.33 -15.68 1.60
N SER A 107 4.09 -15.88 0.53
CA SER A 107 5.55 -15.79 0.51
C SER A 107 5.99 -15.22 -0.85
N TYR A 108 7.27 -15.02 -1.02
CA TYR A 108 7.85 -14.29 -2.15
C TYR A 108 7.21 -14.65 -3.52
N ASN A 109 6.39 -13.73 -4.02
CA ASN A 109 5.65 -13.84 -5.28
C ASN A 109 4.81 -15.13 -5.46
N THR A 110 4.42 -15.80 -4.37
CA THR A 110 3.61 -17.01 -4.42
C THR A 110 2.39 -16.92 -3.50
N ASP A 111 1.28 -17.55 -3.93
CA ASP A 111 0.10 -17.74 -3.10
C ASP A 111 0.22 -18.96 -2.16
N ALA A 112 -0.79 -19.20 -1.34
CA ALA A 112 -0.85 -20.33 -0.40
C ALA A 112 -0.77 -21.72 -1.06
N ASN A 113 -1.03 -21.82 -2.37
CA ASN A 113 -0.96 -23.04 -3.13
C ASN A 113 0.39 -23.22 -3.85
N GLY A 114 1.32 -22.29 -3.65
CA GLY A 114 2.62 -22.28 -4.32
C GLY A 114 2.58 -21.81 -5.77
N LYS A 115 1.47 -21.17 -6.20
CA LYS A 115 1.36 -20.59 -7.53
C LYS A 115 2.11 -19.27 -7.58
N THR A 116 2.99 -19.12 -8.55
CA THR A 116 3.69 -17.87 -8.81
C THR A 116 2.72 -16.79 -9.29
N LEU A 117 2.72 -15.63 -8.64
CA LEU A 117 1.86 -14.50 -8.92
C LEU A 117 2.50 -13.52 -9.92
N GLY A 118 3.82 -13.32 -9.84
CA GLY A 118 4.55 -12.42 -10.72
C GLY A 118 6.02 -12.77 -10.86
N ASP A 119 6.78 -11.97 -11.59
CA ASP A 119 8.22 -12.12 -11.74
C ASP A 119 8.95 -11.65 -10.46
N PRO A 120 9.64 -12.55 -9.76
CA PRO A 120 10.31 -12.24 -8.50
C PRO A 120 11.45 -11.22 -8.63
N VAL A 121 11.98 -11.01 -9.82
CA VAL A 121 13.04 -10.03 -10.09
C VAL A 121 12.57 -8.86 -10.97
N HIS A 122 11.25 -8.65 -11.03
CA HIS A 122 10.68 -7.58 -11.84
C HIS A 122 11.28 -6.21 -11.49
N ARG A 123 11.54 -5.39 -12.52
CA ARG A 123 12.15 -4.06 -12.37
C ARG A 123 11.31 -3.07 -11.56
N HIS A 124 9.97 -3.22 -11.52
CA HIS A 124 9.11 -2.37 -10.72
C HIS A 124 8.96 -2.90 -9.30
N ILE A 125 8.97 -1.99 -8.33
CA ILE A 125 8.77 -2.26 -6.91
C ILE A 125 7.62 -1.36 -6.41
N SER A 126 6.51 -1.41 -7.11
CA SER A 126 5.35 -0.52 -6.92
C SER A 126 4.71 -0.65 -5.54
N HIS A 127 4.74 -1.84 -4.94
CA HIS A 127 4.25 -2.08 -3.57
C HIS A 127 5.11 -1.44 -2.46
N LEU A 128 6.21 -0.78 -2.81
CA LEU A 128 6.98 0.08 -1.90
C LEU A 128 6.70 1.57 -2.08
N VAL A 129 5.65 1.95 -2.80
CA VAL A 129 5.26 3.37 -2.95
C VAL A 129 4.96 4.03 -1.59
N GLY A 130 4.54 3.26 -0.61
CA GLY A 130 4.35 3.71 0.77
C GLY A 130 5.65 4.05 1.51
N LEU A 131 6.80 3.54 1.07
CA LEU A 131 8.13 3.93 1.55
C LEU A 131 8.61 5.20 0.84
N TYR A 132 8.55 5.22 -0.50
CA TYR A 132 8.92 6.37 -1.30
C TYR A 132 8.10 6.41 -2.62
N PRO A 133 7.50 7.54 -2.97
CA PRO A 133 7.53 8.86 -2.28
C PRO A 133 6.59 8.97 -1.06
N GLY A 134 5.86 7.91 -0.73
CA GLY A 134 4.97 7.87 0.42
C GLY A 134 5.70 7.90 1.77
N THR A 135 4.92 7.79 2.83
CA THR A 135 5.40 7.84 4.22
C THR A 135 4.69 6.84 5.14
N LEU A 136 3.99 5.86 4.58
CA LEU A 136 3.32 4.80 5.35
C LEU A 136 4.34 3.85 5.99
N ILE A 137 5.46 3.65 5.31
CA ILE A 137 6.60 2.86 5.77
C ILE A 137 7.71 3.85 6.15
N ASN A 138 8.13 3.85 7.41
CA ASN A 138 9.10 4.81 7.93
C ASN A 138 9.74 4.29 9.24
N ARG A 139 10.52 5.14 9.94
CA ARG A 139 11.19 4.80 11.20
C ARG A 139 10.23 4.39 12.33
N ASP A 140 9.01 4.93 12.32
CA ASP A 140 8.01 4.67 13.35
C ASP A 140 7.26 3.37 13.09
N THR A 141 7.54 2.72 11.94
CA THR A 141 7.03 1.40 11.53
C THR A 141 8.19 0.44 11.24
N PRO A 142 9.02 0.09 12.24
CA PRO A 142 10.27 -0.65 12.01
C PRO A 142 10.08 -2.03 11.40
N GLU A 143 8.99 -2.73 11.70
CA GLU A 143 8.68 -4.03 11.10
C GLU A 143 8.41 -3.89 9.59
N LEU A 144 7.61 -2.88 9.20
CA LEU A 144 7.35 -2.60 7.79
C LEU A 144 8.62 -2.15 7.07
N LEU A 145 9.47 -1.36 7.75
CA LEU A 145 10.75 -0.93 7.19
C LEU A 145 11.67 -2.12 6.92
N ASN A 146 11.73 -3.07 7.85
CA ASN A 146 12.47 -4.32 7.65
C ASN A 146 11.87 -5.15 6.49
N GLY A 147 10.55 -5.25 6.40
CA GLY A 147 9.89 -5.93 5.28
C GLY A 147 10.20 -5.29 3.93
N ALA A 148 10.34 -3.96 3.89
CA ALA A 148 10.77 -3.26 2.68
C ALA A 148 12.23 -3.59 2.30
N LYS A 149 13.14 -3.71 3.27
CA LYS A 149 14.52 -4.15 3.02
C LYS A 149 14.55 -5.56 2.42
N VAL A 150 13.78 -6.49 2.98
CA VAL A 150 13.66 -7.86 2.43
C VAL A 150 13.22 -7.84 0.96
N VAL A 151 12.25 -6.99 0.60
CA VAL A 151 11.85 -6.82 -0.81
C VAL A 151 13.02 -6.34 -1.66
N LEU A 152 13.75 -5.31 -1.20
CA LEU A 152 14.87 -4.74 -1.96
C LEU A 152 16.01 -5.74 -2.16
N GLU A 153 16.36 -6.48 -1.13
CA GLU A 153 17.35 -7.57 -1.18
C GLU A 153 16.94 -8.64 -2.20
N ASN A 154 15.69 -9.11 -2.13
CA ASN A 154 15.17 -10.13 -3.05
C ASN A 154 15.11 -9.65 -4.50
N ARG A 155 14.80 -8.37 -4.73
CA ARG A 155 14.78 -7.75 -6.08
C ARG A 155 16.17 -7.48 -6.64
N GLY A 156 17.21 -7.44 -5.77
CA GLY A 156 18.59 -7.15 -6.13
C GLY A 156 18.79 -5.76 -6.77
N ASP A 157 20.01 -5.43 -7.08
CA ASP A 157 20.37 -4.08 -7.60
C ASP A 157 20.38 -4.02 -9.12
N ASP A 158 20.57 -5.15 -9.80
CA ASP A 158 20.57 -5.18 -11.27
C ASP A 158 19.19 -4.80 -11.83
N SER A 159 19.17 -3.72 -12.64
CA SER A 159 17.91 -3.18 -13.14
C SER A 159 18.13 -2.15 -14.26
N THR A 160 17.01 -1.72 -14.89
CA THR A 160 17.00 -0.60 -15.83
C THR A 160 17.32 0.72 -15.11
N GLY A 161 17.83 1.72 -15.83
CA GLY A 161 18.36 2.96 -15.26
C GLY A 161 17.39 3.67 -14.30
N TRP A 162 16.12 3.87 -14.66
CA TRP A 162 15.16 4.52 -13.78
C TRP A 162 14.79 3.65 -12.58
N SER A 163 14.71 2.33 -12.77
CA SER A 163 14.41 1.39 -11.67
C SER A 163 15.56 1.35 -10.66
N CYS A 164 16.80 1.35 -11.14
CA CYS A 164 17.99 1.48 -10.29
C CYS A 164 17.95 2.79 -9.50
N SER A 165 17.65 3.93 -10.15
CA SER A 165 17.50 5.22 -9.47
C SER A 165 16.40 5.18 -8.38
N ASN A 166 15.29 4.49 -8.65
CA ASN A 166 14.22 4.33 -7.66
C ASN A 166 14.69 3.48 -6.46
N LYS A 167 15.46 2.41 -6.71
CA LYS A 167 16.02 1.58 -5.63
C LYS A 167 16.96 2.39 -4.72
N PHE A 168 17.80 3.28 -5.27
CA PHE A 168 18.62 4.19 -4.46
C PHE A 168 17.76 5.05 -3.51
N LEU A 169 16.65 5.58 -4.01
CA LEU A 169 15.73 6.39 -3.18
C LEU A 169 15.05 5.54 -2.09
N LEU A 170 14.70 4.31 -2.40
CA LEU A 170 14.11 3.37 -1.43
C LEU A 170 15.14 2.97 -0.36
N TRP A 171 16.37 2.62 -0.74
CA TRP A 171 17.45 2.32 0.21
C TRP A 171 17.78 3.51 1.10
N ALA A 172 17.86 4.72 0.53
CA ALA A 172 18.04 5.94 1.32
C ALA A 172 16.92 6.16 2.35
N ARG A 173 15.68 5.79 2.03
CA ARG A 173 14.54 5.83 2.97
C ARG A 173 14.63 4.75 4.03
N CYS A 174 15.24 3.62 3.73
CA CYS A 174 15.56 2.58 4.70
C CYS A 174 16.71 2.96 5.64
N LEU A 175 17.38 4.10 5.41
CA LEU A 175 18.59 4.54 6.12
C LEU A 175 19.72 3.51 6.05
N ASP A 176 19.80 2.84 4.93
CA ASP A 176 20.81 1.86 4.60
C ASP A 176 21.63 2.41 3.43
N GLY A 177 22.93 2.48 3.60
CA GLY A 177 23.84 3.14 2.64
C GLY A 177 24.98 2.25 2.18
N ASP A 178 24.98 0.98 2.59
CA ASP A 178 26.04 0.01 2.27
C ASP A 178 25.79 -0.70 0.95
#